data_75631dcbc43c43585683bd4d64dec4ca
#
_entry.id   75631dcbc43c43585683bd4d64dec4ca
#
_cell.length_a   1.000
_cell.length_b   1.000
_cell.length_c   1.000
_cell.angle_alpha   90.00
_cell.angle_beta   90.00
_cell.angle_gamma   90.00
#
_symmetry.space_group_name_H-M   'P 1'
#
loop_
_entity.id
_entity.type
_entity.pdbx_description
1 polymer ?
#
loop_
_entity_poly.entity_id
_entity_poly.type
_entity_poly.pdbx_seq_one_letter_code
_entity_poly.pdbx_strand_id
1 'polypeptide(L)'
;MMIRYDELKVNDVVMFHGANVRIIKVTETPAPASEYYPNEKTIAFDIEPADEEAEKILGKFYSHDSYAGVGCLELELVKRDSQ
;
A
#
# COMPACT_ATOMS: atom_id res chain seq x y z
N MET A 1 -2.69 12.86 5.17
CA MET A 1 -3.90 12.68 4.35
C MET A 1 -4.14 11.19 4.14
N MET A 2 -5.33 10.73 4.41
CA MET A 2 -5.67 9.31 4.20
C MET A 2 -6.07 9.08 2.76
N ILE A 3 -5.58 7.99 2.18
CA ILE A 3 -5.98 7.59 0.82
C ILE A 3 -6.42 6.12 0.84
N ARG A 4 -7.32 5.77 -0.07
CA ARG A 4 -7.82 4.40 -0.21
C ARG A 4 -6.78 3.56 -0.92
N TYR A 5 -6.83 2.24 -0.70
CA TYR A 5 -5.96 1.30 -1.40
C TYR A 5 -6.13 1.41 -2.91
N ASP A 6 -7.36 1.62 -3.39
CA ASP A 6 -7.62 1.76 -4.82
C ASP A 6 -7.12 3.08 -5.42
N GLU A 7 -6.62 3.98 -4.59
CA GLU A 7 -6.01 5.24 -5.02
C GLU A 7 -4.48 5.21 -4.99
N LEU A 8 -3.89 4.12 -4.51
CA LEU A 8 -2.43 3.99 -4.44
C LEU A 8 -1.80 4.05 -5.84
N LYS A 9 -0.66 4.72 -5.92
CA LYS A 9 0.13 4.81 -7.15
C LYS A 9 1.58 4.44 -6.86
N VAL A 10 2.24 3.91 -7.87
CA VAL A 10 3.67 3.61 -7.79
C VAL A 10 4.43 4.90 -7.43
N ASN A 11 5.39 4.76 -6.52
CA ASN A 11 6.22 5.82 -5.94
C ASN A 11 5.54 6.64 -4.84
N ASP A 12 4.29 6.36 -4.50
CA ASP A 12 3.71 6.93 -3.28
C ASP A 12 4.48 6.44 -2.07
N VAL A 13 4.69 7.33 -1.11
CA VAL A 13 5.23 6.97 0.21
C VAL A 13 4.07 7.04 1.20
N VAL A 14 3.81 5.93 1.85
CA VAL A 14 2.70 5.80 2.80
C VAL A 14 3.20 5.24 4.12
N MET A 15 2.40 5.45 5.18
CA MET A 15 2.67 4.87 6.49
C MET A 15 2.09 3.46 6.51
N PHE A 16 2.93 2.46 6.76
CA PHE A 16 2.52 1.06 6.79
C PHE A 16 3.23 0.37 7.95
N HIS A 17 2.45 -0.15 8.91
CA HIS A 17 2.97 -0.77 10.13
C HIS A 17 3.96 0.11 10.88
N GLY A 18 3.68 1.41 10.92
CA GLY A 18 4.52 2.36 11.64
C GLY A 18 5.78 2.80 10.90
N ALA A 19 5.94 2.42 9.64
CA ALA A 19 7.11 2.75 8.84
C ALA A 19 6.71 3.44 7.54
N ASN A 20 7.58 4.32 7.05
CA ASN A 20 7.40 4.93 5.74
C ASN A 20 7.84 3.95 4.67
N VAL A 21 6.91 3.55 3.80
CA VAL A 21 7.20 2.64 2.71
C VAL A 21 6.87 3.27 1.37
N ARG A 22 7.63 2.88 0.35
CA ARG A 22 7.35 3.29 -1.03
C ARG A 22 6.59 2.17 -1.72
N ILE A 23 5.56 2.55 -2.44
CA ILE A 23 4.77 1.61 -3.25
C ILE A 23 5.53 1.39 -4.56
N ILE A 24 5.89 0.15 -4.85
CA ILE A 24 6.65 -0.19 -6.06
C ILE A 24 5.83 -0.92 -7.11
N LYS A 25 4.66 -1.41 -6.74
CA LYS A 25 3.75 -2.08 -7.68
C LYS A 25 2.34 -2.05 -7.12
N VAL A 26 1.35 -1.84 -7.98
CA VAL A 26 -0.06 -1.90 -7.60
C VAL A 26 -0.79 -2.74 -8.64
N THR A 27 -1.60 -3.69 -8.17
CA THR A 27 -2.41 -4.55 -9.03
C THR A 27 -3.84 -4.58 -8.51
N GLU A 28 -4.79 -4.37 -9.39
CA GLU A 28 -6.21 -4.42 -9.08
C GLU A 28 -6.80 -5.71 -9.64
N THR A 29 -7.50 -6.47 -8.78
CA THR A 29 -8.21 -7.67 -9.20
C THR A 29 -9.59 -7.26 -9.73
N PRO A 30 -10.00 -7.68 -10.93
CA PRO A 30 -11.28 -7.25 -11.50
C PRO A 30 -12.52 -7.79 -10.79
N ALA A 31 -12.40 -8.89 -10.04
CA ALA A 31 -13.52 -9.47 -9.32
C ALA A 31 -13.78 -8.74 -8.00
N PRO A 32 -15.02 -8.80 -7.46
CA PRO A 32 -15.31 -8.26 -6.14
C PRO A 32 -14.41 -8.88 -5.07
N ALA A 33 -14.04 -8.07 -4.06
CA ALA A 33 -13.15 -8.52 -2.99
C ALA A 33 -13.75 -9.65 -2.15
N SER A 34 -15.06 -9.58 -1.89
CA SER A 34 -15.78 -10.64 -1.18
C SER A 34 -17.29 -10.38 -1.31
N GLU A 35 -18.09 -11.32 -0.81
CA GLU A 35 -19.55 -11.11 -0.76
C GLU A 35 -19.95 -9.99 0.20
N TYR A 36 -19.08 -9.64 1.15
CA TYR A 36 -19.31 -8.53 2.08
C TYR A 36 -18.96 -7.17 1.46
N TYR A 37 -18.18 -7.19 0.39
CA TYR A 37 -17.72 -5.99 -0.31
C TYR A 37 -17.94 -6.15 -1.81
N PRO A 38 -19.21 -6.25 -2.24
CA PRO A 38 -19.50 -6.57 -3.65
C PRO A 38 -19.11 -5.46 -4.63
N ASN A 39 -18.95 -4.23 -4.15
CA ASN A 39 -18.57 -3.09 -5.00
C ASN A 39 -17.09 -2.71 -4.86
N GLU A 40 -16.34 -3.50 -4.09
CA GLU A 40 -14.92 -3.24 -3.85
C GLU A 40 -14.08 -4.34 -4.49
N LYS A 41 -12.91 -3.97 -4.95
CA LYS A 41 -11.95 -4.91 -5.53
C LYS A 41 -10.80 -5.14 -4.58
N THR A 42 -10.08 -6.23 -4.77
CA THR A 42 -8.85 -6.48 -4.02
C THR A 42 -7.72 -5.72 -4.69
N ILE A 43 -7.01 -4.93 -3.90
CA ILE A 43 -5.82 -4.21 -4.34
C ILE A 43 -4.61 -4.89 -3.73
N ALA A 44 -3.70 -5.31 -4.58
CA ALA A 44 -2.41 -5.87 -4.15
C ALA A 44 -1.33 -4.83 -4.43
N PHE A 45 -0.40 -4.68 -3.51
CA PHE A 45 0.70 -3.74 -3.69
C PHE A 45 1.98 -4.30 -3.08
N ASP A 46 3.09 -3.97 -3.72
CA ASP A 46 4.42 -4.32 -3.24
C ASP A 46 5.05 -3.07 -2.65
N ILE A 47 5.83 -3.26 -1.59
CA ILE A 47 6.45 -2.16 -0.86
C ILE A 47 7.96 -2.34 -0.78
N GLU A 48 8.65 -1.23 -0.54
CA GLU A 48 10.02 -1.21 -0.09
C GLU A 48 10.16 -0.13 0.99
N PRO A 49 11.14 -0.23 1.88
CA PRO A 49 11.36 0.84 2.86
C PRO A 49 11.70 2.15 2.16
N ALA A 50 11.11 3.25 2.61
CA ALA A 50 11.37 4.56 2.04
C ALA A 50 12.60 5.23 2.65
N ASP A 51 13.04 4.79 3.84
CA ASP A 51 14.18 5.34 4.56
C ASP A 51 14.83 4.29 5.46
N GLU A 52 15.95 4.65 6.09
CA GLU A 52 16.69 3.73 6.97
C GLU A 52 15.89 3.32 8.20
N GLU A 53 15.11 4.25 8.74
CA GLU A 53 14.27 3.96 9.90
C GLU A 53 13.21 2.92 9.56
N ALA A 54 12.62 3.03 8.39
CA ALA A 54 11.65 2.05 7.91
C ALA A 54 12.26 0.66 7.78
N GLU A 55 13.50 0.57 7.28
CA GLU A 55 14.21 -0.70 7.21
C GLU A 55 14.36 -1.35 8.58
N LYS A 56 14.67 -0.55 9.61
CA LYS A 56 14.81 -1.05 10.95
C LYS A 56 13.49 -1.52 11.56
N ILE A 57 12.42 -0.76 11.30
CA ILE A 57 11.09 -1.07 11.83
C ILE A 57 10.54 -2.35 11.21
N LEU A 58 10.63 -2.46 9.88
CA LEU A 58 10.06 -3.59 9.16
C LEU A 58 10.93 -4.85 9.25
N GLY A 59 12.23 -4.67 9.37
CA GLY A 59 13.17 -5.79 9.37
C GLY A 59 13.22 -6.49 8.02
N LYS A 60 13.90 -7.64 8.01
CA LYS A 60 14.14 -8.37 6.75
C LYS A 60 12.91 -9.03 6.16
N PHE A 61 11.93 -9.38 7.00
CA PHE A 61 10.79 -10.16 6.55
C PHE A 61 9.72 -9.34 5.82
N TYR A 62 9.67 -8.04 6.08
CA TYR A 62 8.60 -7.18 5.55
C TYR A 62 9.10 -6.14 4.56
N SER A 63 10.41 -6.03 4.37
CA SER A 63 10.98 -4.90 3.63
C SER A 63 10.69 -4.90 2.12
N HIS A 64 10.34 -6.07 1.55
CA HIS A 64 10.06 -6.19 0.11
C HIS A 64 8.88 -7.11 -0.14
N ASP A 65 7.88 -7.06 0.73
CA ASP A 65 6.76 -7.97 0.66
C ASP A 65 5.57 -7.39 -0.13
N SER A 66 4.67 -8.30 -0.49
CA SER A 66 3.42 -7.96 -1.16
C SER A 66 2.28 -8.05 -0.16
N TYR A 67 1.36 -7.11 -0.26
CA TYR A 67 0.18 -7.04 0.59
C TYR A 67 -1.06 -6.89 -0.26
N ALA A 68 -2.19 -7.35 0.25
CA ALA A 68 -3.45 -7.22 -0.45
C ALA A 68 -4.55 -6.88 0.54
N GLY A 69 -5.53 -6.13 0.08
CA GLY A 69 -6.69 -5.78 0.89
C GLY A 69 -7.81 -5.23 0.03
N VAL A 70 -8.94 -4.99 0.69
CA VAL A 70 -10.11 -4.41 0.05
C VAL A 70 -9.80 -2.96 -0.35
N GLY A 71 -10.24 -2.56 -1.54
CA GLY A 71 -9.93 -1.24 -2.10
C GLY A 71 -10.33 -0.05 -1.24
N CYS A 72 -11.33 -0.20 -0.37
CA CYS A 72 -11.78 0.88 0.50
C CYS A 72 -10.93 1.05 1.77
N LEU A 73 -10.01 0.14 2.06
CA LEU A 73 -9.08 0.33 3.17
C LEU A 73 -8.20 1.54 2.90
N GLU A 74 -7.76 2.20 3.96
CA GLU A 74 -7.01 3.44 3.84
C GLU A 74 -5.63 3.36 4.48
N LEU A 75 -4.71 4.13 3.92
CA LEU A 75 -3.36 4.34 4.46
C LEU A 75 -3.10 5.84 4.50
N GLU A 76 -2.23 6.26 5.38
CA GLU A 76 -1.81 7.65 5.40
C GLU A 76 -0.78 7.90 4.32
N LEU A 77 -1.08 8.83 3.42
CA LEU A 77 -0.15 9.26 2.39
C LEU A 77 0.82 10.25 3.01
N VAL A 78 2.11 9.89 3.01
CA VAL A 78 3.17 10.74 3.54
C VAL A 78 3.70 11.69 2.47
N LYS A 79 3.91 11.14 1.26
CA LYS A 79 4.46 11.91 0.16
C LYS A 79 4.02 11.31 -1.17
N ARG A 80 3.72 12.17 -2.11
CA ARG A 80 3.44 11.77 -3.50
C ARG A 80 4.22 12.68 -4.42
N ASP A 81 5.00 12.09 -5.31
CA ASP A 81 5.75 12.87 -6.28
C ASP A 81 4.77 13.47 -7.29
N SER A 82 4.86 14.78 -7.47
CA SER A 82 4.09 15.49 -8.48
C SER A 82 4.74 15.29 -9.84
N GLN A 83 3.94 15.02 -10.80
CA GLN A 83 4.40 14.92 -12.18
C GLN A 83 3.98 16.13 -12.99
#